data_67273d74a42f4e7b5eee37de90864571
#
_entry.id   67273d74a42f4e7b5eee37de90864571
#
_cell.length_a   1.000
_cell.length_b   1.000
_cell.length_c   1.000
_cell.angle_alpha   90.00
_cell.angle_beta   90.00
_cell.angle_gamma   90.00
#
_symmetry.space_group_name_H-M   'P 1'
#
loop_
_entity.id
_entity.type
_entity.pdbx_description
1 polymer ?
#
loop_
_entity_poly.entity_id
_entity_poly.type
_entity_poly.pdbx_seq_one_letter_code
_entity_poly.pdbx_strand_id
1 'polypeptide(L)'
;MGIYETLYAFQDVFGTPMGDSTTHPWSQGFPLTTQLPGGPAMPESVRLDPNELKYPKAWGQPELREAIANYYNHYYDAGIDHENVMVFAGGRPGLVALLLFLQPDIHIRIASTEYTPYWDMLRLLDRAHSLVKSDEDDHFLPSIDDYLRTDDSGRDLIMLSNPCNPTGMTRSGDDLKEMVDRVSYGSSGLLIDEAYELFHDPPTSALAHINDIDGSNLFVCGAATKGLQAPGIRIGWVVAAKHYIEILGNFSSFGMGGVSRPSQLYALELLQRDRTDLAHSAIPEFYSSQRDRYGEAFADMGIELHSGDGGFYHWCRLPGDLTAAEFNERLFPHGAAILKGTDCDMARLGDRSPLRQFFRFSFGPLLPDSFESDIGILQKVLDHRP
;
A
#
# COMPACT_ATOMS: atom_id res chain seq x y z
N MET A 1 6.31 17.69 -1.71
CA MET A 1 7.03 16.78 -0.79
C MET A 1 6.13 16.17 0.29
N GLY A 2 4.87 16.50 0.27
CA GLY A 2 3.76 15.80 0.92
C GLY A 2 3.98 15.41 2.39
N ILE A 3 4.05 14.12 2.65
CA ILE A 3 4.12 13.58 4.02
C ILE A 3 5.31 14.11 4.85
N TYR A 4 6.45 14.36 4.24
CA TYR A 4 7.63 14.86 4.99
C TYR A 4 7.44 16.31 5.46
N GLU A 5 6.71 17.15 4.74
CA GLU A 5 6.39 18.51 5.19
C GLU A 5 5.53 18.48 6.45
N THR A 6 4.54 17.59 6.49
CA THR A 6 3.72 17.37 7.69
C THR A 6 4.57 16.86 8.86
N LEU A 7 5.51 15.94 8.63
CA LEU A 7 6.37 15.39 9.67
C LEU A 7 7.35 16.43 10.23
N TYR A 8 7.91 17.29 9.37
CA TYR A 8 8.78 18.38 9.82
C TYR A 8 8.00 19.44 10.61
N ALA A 9 6.84 19.86 10.11
CA ALA A 9 5.99 20.80 10.84
C ALA A 9 5.55 20.26 12.21
N PHE A 10 5.24 18.96 12.28
CA PHE A 10 4.94 18.28 13.54
C PHE A 10 6.14 18.34 14.50
N GLN A 11 7.34 17.98 14.04
CA GLN A 11 8.55 17.98 14.85
C GLN A 11 8.92 19.37 15.35
N ASP A 12 8.71 20.41 14.55
CA ASP A 12 8.96 21.81 14.93
C ASP A 12 8.04 22.25 16.07
N VAL A 13 6.81 21.74 16.16
CA VAL A 13 5.84 22.08 17.22
C VAL A 13 6.01 21.18 18.44
N PHE A 14 6.08 19.87 18.25
CA PHE A 14 6.11 18.89 19.33
C PHE A 14 7.50 18.66 19.92
N GLY A 15 8.56 18.93 19.13
CA GLY A 15 9.96 18.82 19.55
C GLY A 15 10.56 17.42 19.41
N THR A 16 9.75 16.39 19.04
CA THR A 16 10.18 14.99 18.87
C THR A 16 9.71 14.47 17.51
N PRO A 17 10.48 13.65 16.79
CA PRO A 17 10.02 13.07 15.54
C PRO A 17 8.78 12.18 15.72
N MET A 18 7.89 12.19 14.73
CA MET A 18 6.75 11.28 14.69
C MET A 18 7.22 9.83 14.65
N GLY A 19 6.63 8.97 15.48
CA GLY A 19 7.00 7.56 15.67
C GLY A 19 7.84 7.29 16.92
N ASP A 20 8.23 8.33 17.66
CA ASP A 20 8.75 8.19 19.02
C ASP A 20 7.66 7.65 19.96
N SER A 21 8.05 6.98 21.05
CA SER A 21 7.13 6.35 22.01
C SER A 21 6.14 7.31 22.69
N THR A 22 6.40 8.61 22.61
CA THR A 22 5.53 9.66 23.18
C THR A 22 4.54 10.23 22.16
N THR A 23 4.53 9.71 20.93
CA THR A 23 3.71 10.23 19.83
C THR A 23 2.56 9.28 19.47
N HIS A 24 1.51 9.86 18.87
CA HIS A 24 0.37 9.14 18.29
C HIS A 24 0.51 9.11 16.78
N PRO A 25 1.04 8.02 16.18
CA PRO A 25 1.52 7.99 14.79
C PRO A 25 0.39 7.74 13.78
N TRP A 26 -0.75 8.43 13.88
CA TRP A 26 -1.93 8.23 13.02
C TRP A 26 -1.68 8.65 11.56
N SER A 27 -0.62 9.40 11.28
CA SER A 27 -0.19 9.73 9.91
C SER A 27 0.65 8.63 9.27
N GLN A 28 1.18 7.67 10.06
CA GLN A 28 2.16 6.70 9.62
C GLN A 28 1.51 5.44 9.04
N GLY A 29 2.05 4.95 7.93
CA GLY A 29 1.52 3.80 7.22
C GLY A 29 2.35 2.53 7.46
N PHE A 30 2.55 2.09 8.70
CA PHE A 30 3.19 0.81 9.02
C PHE A 30 2.29 -0.01 9.98
N PRO A 31 2.34 -1.35 9.90
CA PRO A 31 1.59 -2.23 10.79
C PRO A 31 2.31 -2.37 12.13
N LEU A 32 1.64 -2.95 13.11
CA LEU A 32 2.34 -3.50 14.27
C LEU A 32 3.40 -4.51 13.80
N THR A 33 4.60 -4.40 14.36
CA THR A 33 5.74 -5.29 14.05
C THR A 33 5.96 -6.36 15.12
N THR A 34 5.07 -6.39 16.11
CA THR A 34 5.00 -7.41 17.15
C THR A 34 4.01 -8.50 16.77
N GLN A 35 4.10 -9.66 17.43
CA GLN A 35 3.15 -10.73 17.25
C GLN A 35 1.71 -10.27 17.55
N LEU A 36 0.81 -10.48 16.61
CA LEU A 36 -0.63 -10.26 16.79
C LEU A 36 -1.26 -11.44 17.56
N PRO A 37 -2.40 -11.24 18.23
CA PRO A 37 -3.19 -12.33 18.77
C PRO A 37 -3.48 -13.40 17.70
N GLY A 38 -3.18 -14.65 17.96
CA GLY A 38 -3.33 -15.74 16.99
C GLY A 38 -2.34 -15.73 15.82
N GLY A 39 -1.53 -14.70 15.68
CA GLY A 39 -0.57 -14.55 14.59
C GLY A 39 0.77 -15.27 14.84
N PRO A 40 1.63 -15.36 13.82
CA PRO A 40 2.94 -15.99 13.93
C PRO A 40 3.89 -15.16 14.79
N ALA A 41 4.72 -15.81 15.60
CA ALA A 41 5.81 -15.14 16.30
C ALA A 41 6.84 -14.61 15.29
N MET A 42 7.38 -13.40 15.49
CA MET A 42 8.39 -12.85 14.58
C MET A 42 9.72 -13.60 14.74
N PRO A 43 10.46 -13.89 13.63
CA PRO A 43 11.78 -14.49 13.72
C PRO A 43 12.75 -13.58 14.47
N GLU A 44 13.46 -14.10 15.47
CA GLU A 44 14.41 -13.29 16.24
C GLU A 44 15.77 -13.14 15.56
N SER A 45 16.14 -14.09 14.69
CA SER A 45 17.43 -14.10 14.02
C SER A 45 17.41 -14.89 12.71
N VAL A 46 18.38 -14.62 11.85
CA VAL A 46 18.68 -15.43 10.67
C VAL A 46 20.16 -15.82 10.70
N ARG A 47 20.45 -17.03 10.27
CA ARG A 47 21.83 -17.51 10.17
C ARG A 47 22.47 -17.02 8.88
N LEU A 48 23.63 -16.38 8.98
CA LEU A 48 24.46 -15.98 7.84
C LEU A 48 25.66 -16.92 7.71
N ASP A 49 25.88 -17.46 6.51
CA ASP A 49 27.15 -18.07 6.14
C ASP A 49 28.04 -16.99 5.48
N PRO A 50 29.26 -16.73 6.02
CA PRO A 50 30.18 -15.77 5.40
C PRO A 50 30.51 -16.07 3.93
N ASN A 51 30.47 -17.34 3.51
CA ASN A 51 30.69 -17.73 2.12
C ASN A 51 29.57 -17.30 1.16
N GLU A 52 28.36 -17.02 1.69
CA GLU A 52 27.21 -16.55 0.94
C GLU A 52 27.10 -15.03 0.86
N LEU A 53 27.98 -14.26 1.49
CA LEU A 53 28.00 -12.80 1.49
C LEU A 53 28.58 -12.22 0.21
N LYS A 54 28.42 -12.91 -0.91
CA LYS A 54 28.72 -12.41 -2.25
C LYS A 54 27.56 -11.53 -2.75
N TYR A 55 27.78 -10.86 -3.89
CA TYR A 55 26.70 -10.13 -4.55
C TYR A 55 25.49 -11.08 -4.75
N PRO A 56 24.27 -10.64 -4.38
CA PRO A 56 23.09 -11.45 -4.54
C PRO A 56 22.71 -11.57 -6.03
N LYS A 57 21.84 -12.53 -6.35
CA LYS A 57 21.30 -12.68 -7.70
C LYS A 57 20.46 -11.45 -8.09
N ALA A 58 20.51 -11.07 -9.36
CA ALA A 58 19.85 -9.88 -9.89
C ALA A 58 18.33 -9.87 -9.61
N TRP A 59 17.67 -10.98 -9.82
CA TRP A 59 16.21 -11.12 -9.61
C TRP A 59 15.82 -11.49 -8.17
N GLY A 60 16.76 -11.67 -7.28
CA GLY A 60 16.60 -12.26 -5.97
C GLY A 60 17.08 -13.72 -5.91
N GLN A 61 17.23 -14.23 -4.69
CA GLN A 61 17.64 -15.61 -4.49
C GLN A 61 16.56 -16.59 -4.96
N PRO A 62 16.94 -17.69 -5.64
CA PRO A 62 15.97 -18.64 -6.18
C PRO A 62 15.00 -19.17 -5.12
N GLU A 63 15.49 -19.44 -3.91
CA GLU A 63 14.71 -20.00 -2.80
C GLU A 63 13.61 -19.02 -2.35
N LEU A 64 13.91 -17.71 -2.31
CA LEU A 64 12.91 -16.70 -1.96
C LEU A 64 11.89 -16.49 -3.08
N ARG A 65 12.33 -16.47 -4.34
CA ARG A 65 11.44 -16.37 -5.50
C ARG A 65 10.47 -17.55 -5.55
N GLU A 66 10.97 -18.75 -5.29
CA GLU A 66 10.17 -19.98 -5.19
C GLU A 66 9.16 -19.90 -4.03
N ALA A 67 9.59 -19.42 -2.86
CA ALA A 67 8.71 -19.27 -1.71
C ALA A 67 7.57 -18.26 -1.98
N ILE A 68 7.86 -17.16 -2.68
CA ILE A 68 6.84 -16.18 -3.10
C ILE A 68 5.88 -16.81 -4.12
N ALA A 69 6.38 -17.53 -5.12
CA ALA A 69 5.51 -18.23 -6.08
C ALA A 69 4.61 -19.25 -5.39
N ASN A 70 5.17 -20.06 -4.49
CA ASN A 70 4.41 -21.04 -3.71
C ASN A 70 3.35 -20.40 -2.81
N TYR A 71 3.64 -19.22 -2.24
CA TYR A 71 2.67 -18.44 -1.48
C TYR A 71 1.44 -18.09 -2.33
N TYR A 72 1.62 -17.47 -3.48
CA TYR A 72 0.51 -17.10 -4.37
C TYR A 72 -0.21 -18.32 -4.96
N ASN A 73 0.52 -19.37 -5.33
CA ASN A 73 -0.09 -20.61 -5.81
C ASN A 73 -0.97 -21.27 -4.74
N HIS A 74 -0.55 -21.15 -3.48
CA HIS A 74 -1.32 -21.77 -2.41
C HIS A 74 -2.61 -21.03 -2.06
N TYR A 75 -2.52 -19.71 -1.89
CA TYR A 75 -3.66 -18.92 -1.42
C TYR A 75 -4.57 -18.44 -2.55
N TYR A 76 -4.06 -18.36 -3.78
CA TYR A 76 -4.76 -17.74 -4.91
C TYR A 76 -4.80 -18.61 -6.17
N ASP A 77 -4.26 -19.82 -6.16
CA ASP A 77 -4.19 -20.72 -7.33
C ASP A 77 -3.57 -20.04 -8.58
N ALA A 78 -2.55 -19.23 -8.36
CA ALA A 78 -2.00 -18.31 -9.35
C ALA A 78 -1.31 -18.97 -10.55
N GLY A 79 -0.90 -20.24 -10.44
CA GLY A 79 -0.28 -21.01 -11.53
C GLY A 79 1.08 -20.46 -11.99
N ILE A 80 1.86 -19.85 -11.11
CA ILE A 80 3.14 -19.19 -11.40
C ILE A 80 4.34 -19.99 -10.88
N ASP A 81 5.52 -19.69 -11.39
CA ASP A 81 6.78 -20.22 -10.85
C ASP A 81 7.78 -19.10 -10.49
N HIS A 82 8.96 -19.47 -10.01
CA HIS A 82 9.96 -18.50 -9.59
C HIS A 82 10.44 -17.54 -10.69
N GLU A 83 10.30 -17.91 -11.99
CA GLU A 83 10.67 -17.05 -13.10
C GLU A 83 9.69 -15.87 -13.30
N ASN A 84 8.47 -16.00 -12.77
CA ASN A 84 7.48 -14.93 -12.73
C ASN A 84 7.72 -13.91 -11.60
N VAL A 85 8.75 -14.07 -10.77
CA VAL A 85 8.97 -13.26 -9.56
C VAL A 85 10.32 -12.53 -9.63
N MET A 86 10.33 -11.24 -9.34
CA MET A 86 11.55 -10.46 -9.04
C MET A 86 11.47 -9.82 -7.68
N VAL A 87 12.53 -9.95 -6.88
CA VAL A 87 12.65 -9.37 -5.53
C VAL A 87 13.31 -8.00 -5.58
N PHE A 88 12.77 -7.05 -4.81
CA PHE A 88 13.23 -5.67 -4.69
C PHE A 88 13.50 -5.29 -3.22
N ALA A 89 14.24 -4.19 -3.02
CA ALA A 89 14.50 -3.62 -1.69
C ALA A 89 13.27 -2.87 -1.12
N GLY A 90 12.12 -3.55 -1.07
CA GLY A 90 10.80 -3.04 -0.73
C GLY A 90 9.90 -2.84 -1.96
N GLY A 91 8.59 -2.65 -1.78
CA GLY A 91 7.64 -2.51 -2.89
C GLY A 91 7.91 -1.30 -3.80
N ARG A 92 8.23 -0.13 -3.22
CA ARG A 92 8.46 1.10 -4.01
C ARG A 92 9.54 0.98 -5.10
N PRO A 93 10.72 0.38 -4.87
CA PRO A 93 11.68 0.15 -5.94
C PRO A 93 11.14 -0.72 -7.09
N GLY A 94 10.26 -1.67 -6.80
CA GLY A 94 9.57 -2.46 -7.83
C GLY A 94 8.65 -1.60 -8.69
N LEU A 95 7.84 -0.74 -8.07
CA LEU A 95 6.96 0.22 -8.76
C LEU A 95 7.78 1.18 -9.64
N VAL A 96 8.86 1.74 -9.10
CA VAL A 96 9.77 2.63 -9.85
C VAL A 96 10.40 1.91 -11.03
N ALA A 97 10.85 0.66 -10.84
CA ALA A 97 11.44 -0.13 -11.92
C ALA A 97 10.43 -0.40 -13.05
N LEU A 98 9.20 -0.80 -12.69
CA LEU A 98 8.12 -0.99 -13.67
C LEU A 98 7.88 0.28 -14.48
N LEU A 99 7.65 1.42 -13.81
CA LEU A 99 7.40 2.69 -14.47
C LEU A 99 8.58 3.14 -15.35
N LEU A 100 9.82 2.88 -14.91
CA LEU A 100 11.04 3.23 -15.65
C LEU A 100 11.17 2.45 -16.97
N PHE A 101 10.81 1.17 -16.97
CA PHE A 101 10.95 0.29 -18.14
C PHE A 101 9.75 0.31 -19.10
N LEU A 102 8.65 0.97 -18.74
CA LEU A 102 7.54 1.16 -19.67
C LEU A 102 7.98 1.93 -20.92
N GLN A 103 7.46 1.51 -22.09
CA GLN A 103 7.65 2.25 -23.32
C GLN A 103 7.12 3.69 -23.18
N PRO A 104 7.74 4.69 -23.83
CA PRO A 104 7.35 6.10 -23.68
C PRO A 104 5.91 6.41 -24.11
N ASP A 105 5.34 5.63 -25.02
CA ASP A 105 3.99 5.78 -25.58
C ASP A 105 2.89 5.13 -24.70
N ILE A 106 3.25 4.44 -23.62
CA ILE A 106 2.27 3.91 -22.67
C ILE A 106 1.76 5.05 -21.78
N HIS A 107 0.45 5.26 -21.81
CA HIS A 107 -0.24 6.26 -21.00
C HIS A 107 -0.76 5.61 -19.72
N ILE A 108 -0.52 6.27 -18.57
CA ILE A 108 -0.94 5.73 -17.27
C ILE A 108 -2.28 6.34 -16.87
N ARG A 109 -3.22 5.49 -16.45
CA ARG A 109 -4.51 5.91 -15.90
C ARG A 109 -4.57 5.55 -14.42
N ILE A 110 -4.82 6.56 -13.59
CA ILE A 110 -4.77 6.46 -12.14
C ILE A 110 -5.90 7.26 -11.50
N ALA A 111 -6.47 6.78 -10.40
CA ALA A 111 -7.49 7.50 -9.66
C ALA A 111 -6.98 8.86 -9.13
N SER A 112 -7.87 9.86 -9.04
CA SER A 112 -7.52 11.18 -8.52
C SER A 112 -7.27 11.18 -7.01
N THR A 113 -7.73 10.15 -6.29
CA THR A 113 -7.43 9.92 -4.87
C THR A 113 -6.67 8.60 -4.74
N GLU A 114 -5.37 8.68 -4.48
CA GLU A 114 -4.47 7.52 -4.49
C GLU A 114 -3.24 7.72 -3.61
N TYR A 115 -2.40 6.68 -3.54
CA TYR A 115 -1.20 6.63 -2.73
C TYR A 115 -0.23 7.75 -3.10
N THR A 116 0.00 8.65 -2.17
CA THR A 116 0.80 9.88 -2.31
C THR A 116 2.09 9.73 -3.12
N PRO A 117 2.94 8.70 -2.92
CA PRO A 117 4.19 8.54 -3.69
C PRO A 117 4.02 8.31 -5.18
N TYR A 118 2.86 7.87 -5.67
CA TYR A 118 2.66 7.67 -7.11
C TYR A 118 2.80 8.98 -7.88
N TRP A 119 2.30 10.08 -7.33
CA TRP A 119 2.46 11.39 -7.94
C TRP A 119 3.94 11.75 -8.18
N ASP A 120 4.78 11.54 -7.16
CA ASP A 120 6.22 11.80 -7.29
C ASP A 120 6.88 10.87 -8.32
N MET A 121 6.52 9.58 -8.33
CA MET A 121 7.03 8.61 -9.30
C MET A 121 6.67 9.02 -10.74
N LEU A 122 5.40 9.32 -11.00
CA LEU A 122 4.92 9.71 -12.33
C LEU A 122 5.60 10.99 -12.80
N ARG A 123 5.68 12.01 -11.94
CA ARG A 123 6.30 13.29 -12.24
C ARG A 123 7.80 13.18 -12.49
N LEU A 124 8.53 12.49 -11.61
CA LEU A 124 10.00 12.41 -11.70
C LEU A 124 10.47 11.53 -12.85
N LEU A 125 9.67 10.54 -13.23
CA LEU A 125 9.94 9.68 -14.39
C LEU A 125 9.33 10.23 -15.70
N ASP A 126 8.73 11.42 -15.65
CA ASP A 126 8.09 12.10 -16.80
C ASP A 126 7.09 11.19 -17.53
N ARG A 127 6.25 10.46 -16.75
CA ARG A 127 5.28 9.52 -17.31
C ARG A 127 3.98 10.25 -17.69
N ALA A 128 3.58 10.09 -18.96
CA ALA A 128 2.29 10.57 -19.43
C ALA A 128 1.17 9.86 -18.67
N HIS A 129 0.26 10.64 -18.06
CA HIS A 129 -0.85 10.08 -17.28
C HIS A 129 -2.10 10.96 -17.32
N SER A 130 -3.23 10.35 -17.02
CA SER A 130 -4.50 11.04 -16.77
C SER A 130 -5.15 10.53 -15.49
N LEU A 131 -5.88 11.44 -14.85
CA LEU A 131 -6.60 11.15 -13.62
C LEU A 131 -8.01 10.65 -13.95
N VAL A 132 -8.39 9.56 -13.33
CA VAL A 132 -9.77 9.06 -13.28
C VAL A 132 -10.42 9.67 -12.04
N LYS A 133 -11.60 10.26 -12.20
CA LYS A 133 -12.32 10.86 -11.07
C LYS A 133 -12.51 9.81 -9.98
N SER A 134 -12.20 10.18 -8.74
CA SER A 134 -12.37 9.36 -7.55
C SER A 134 -12.67 10.28 -6.38
N ASP A 135 -13.93 10.34 -5.97
CA ASP A 135 -14.43 11.22 -4.92
C ASP A 135 -15.64 10.59 -4.19
N GLU A 136 -16.41 11.43 -3.48
CA GLU A 136 -17.57 10.98 -2.70
C GLU A 136 -18.70 10.40 -3.58
N ASP A 137 -18.87 10.90 -4.82
CA ASP A 137 -19.95 10.47 -5.72
C ASP A 137 -19.80 8.99 -6.13
N ASP A 138 -18.56 8.52 -6.28
CA ASP A 138 -18.22 7.14 -6.62
C ASP A 138 -17.71 6.33 -5.42
N HIS A 139 -17.91 6.85 -4.21
CA HIS A 139 -17.41 6.26 -2.97
C HIS A 139 -15.89 6.00 -3.00
N PHE A 140 -15.12 6.82 -3.71
CA PHE A 140 -13.67 6.66 -3.91
C PHE A 140 -13.28 5.33 -4.58
N LEU A 141 -14.20 4.69 -5.32
CA LEU A 141 -13.99 3.47 -6.07
C LEU A 141 -14.53 3.64 -7.50
N PRO A 142 -13.79 4.32 -8.40
CA PRO A 142 -14.20 4.52 -9.78
C PRO A 142 -14.58 3.22 -10.48
N SER A 143 -15.58 3.23 -11.35
CA SER A 143 -15.94 2.04 -12.11
C SER A 143 -14.80 1.61 -13.04
N ILE A 144 -14.80 0.36 -13.48
CA ILE A 144 -13.82 -0.15 -14.43
C ILE A 144 -13.90 0.65 -15.75
N ASP A 145 -15.12 1.02 -16.16
CA ASP A 145 -15.35 1.80 -17.39
C ASP A 145 -14.70 3.19 -17.33
N ASP A 146 -14.61 3.81 -16.15
CA ASP A 146 -13.93 5.10 -15.97
C ASP A 146 -12.42 5.02 -16.25
N TYR A 147 -11.82 3.85 -16.03
CA TYR A 147 -10.42 3.59 -16.35
C TYR A 147 -10.19 3.28 -17.84
N LEU A 148 -11.20 2.85 -18.57
CA LEU A 148 -11.06 2.47 -19.98
C LEU A 148 -11.24 3.68 -20.88
N ARG A 149 -10.49 3.73 -21.98
CA ARG A 149 -10.72 4.73 -23.02
C ARG A 149 -11.89 4.33 -23.89
N THR A 150 -12.57 5.34 -24.41
CA THR A 150 -13.63 5.17 -25.41
C THR A 150 -13.08 5.02 -26.83
N ASP A 151 -11.78 5.29 -27.03
CA ASP A 151 -11.08 5.15 -28.31
C ASP A 151 -9.95 4.10 -28.19
N ASP A 152 -9.77 3.28 -29.22
CA ASP A 152 -8.71 2.24 -29.32
C ASP A 152 -7.33 2.83 -29.70
N SER A 153 -7.11 4.14 -29.51
CA SER A 153 -5.98 4.85 -30.10
C SER A 153 -4.65 4.75 -29.34
N GLY A 154 -4.59 4.03 -28.20
CA GLY A 154 -3.38 4.01 -27.36
C GLY A 154 -3.17 2.73 -26.58
N ARG A 155 -1.98 2.61 -26.01
CA ARG A 155 -1.63 1.60 -25.01
C ARG A 155 -1.72 2.21 -23.64
N ASP A 156 -2.61 1.71 -22.80
CA ASP A 156 -2.84 2.21 -21.46
C ASP A 156 -2.34 1.22 -20.40
N LEU A 157 -1.78 1.76 -19.32
CA LEU A 157 -1.54 1.03 -18.08
C LEU A 157 -2.44 1.62 -16.99
N ILE A 158 -3.33 0.81 -16.46
CA ILE A 158 -4.08 1.17 -15.25
C ILE A 158 -3.17 0.90 -14.05
N MET A 159 -3.00 1.90 -13.18
CA MET A 159 -2.20 1.80 -11.97
C MET A 159 -3.07 2.11 -10.77
N LEU A 160 -3.15 1.18 -9.82
CA LEU A 160 -3.93 1.33 -8.61
C LEU A 160 -3.33 0.56 -7.42
N SER A 161 -3.68 0.95 -6.20
CA SER A 161 -3.46 0.16 -4.99
C SER A 161 -4.73 -0.61 -4.60
N ASN A 162 -4.59 -1.89 -4.21
CA ASN A 162 -5.71 -2.74 -3.82
C ASN A 162 -5.35 -3.70 -2.69
N PRO A 163 -5.88 -3.53 -1.50
CA PRO A 163 -6.74 -2.43 -1.00
C PRO A 163 -6.11 -1.05 -1.15
N CYS A 164 -6.95 -0.04 -1.41
CA CYS A 164 -6.48 1.31 -1.71
C CYS A 164 -5.94 2.04 -0.47
N ASN A 165 -4.82 2.69 -0.63
CA ASN A 165 -4.31 3.70 0.28
C ASN A 165 -4.48 5.08 -0.37
N PRO A 166 -5.38 5.99 0.11
CA PRO A 166 -5.72 6.15 1.52
C PRO A 166 -7.07 5.56 1.98
N THR A 167 -7.93 5.14 1.06
CA THR A 167 -9.36 5.00 1.32
C THR A 167 -9.76 3.66 1.96
N GLY A 168 -8.95 2.62 1.81
CA GLY A 168 -9.30 1.27 2.19
C GLY A 168 -10.29 0.59 1.25
N MET A 169 -10.73 1.27 0.18
CA MET A 169 -11.60 0.66 -0.82
C MET A 169 -10.91 -0.52 -1.47
N THR A 170 -11.63 -1.62 -1.62
CA THR A 170 -11.08 -2.90 -2.08
C THR A 170 -11.90 -3.47 -3.21
N ARG A 171 -11.24 -3.77 -4.32
CA ARG A 171 -11.80 -4.63 -5.37
C ARG A 171 -11.55 -6.08 -4.98
N SER A 172 -12.59 -6.87 -4.99
CA SER A 172 -12.52 -8.30 -4.67
C SER A 172 -13.54 -9.10 -5.49
N GLY A 173 -13.44 -10.43 -5.47
CA GLY A 173 -14.40 -11.31 -6.13
C GLY A 173 -14.61 -10.98 -7.60
N ASP A 174 -15.86 -10.85 -8.02
CA ASP A 174 -16.22 -10.64 -9.44
C ASP A 174 -15.77 -9.26 -9.96
N ASP A 175 -15.73 -8.22 -9.13
CA ASP A 175 -15.26 -6.88 -9.55
C ASP A 175 -13.75 -6.89 -9.86
N LEU A 176 -12.93 -7.52 -9.01
CA LEU A 176 -11.50 -7.68 -9.28
C LEU A 176 -11.26 -8.58 -10.50
N LYS A 177 -12.05 -9.66 -10.63
CA LYS A 177 -11.98 -10.55 -11.79
C LYS A 177 -12.28 -9.80 -13.07
N GLU A 178 -13.34 -9.00 -13.10
CA GLU A 178 -13.70 -8.19 -14.28
C GLU A 178 -12.58 -7.21 -14.64
N MET A 179 -11.96 -6.56 -13.65
CA MET A 179 -10.81 -5.67 -13.86
C MET A 179 -9.65 -6.43 -14.52
N VAL A 180 -9.27 -7.60 -14.00
CA VAL A 180 -8.19 -8.43 -14.56
C VAL A 180 -8.53 -8.87 -15.97
N ASP A 181 -9.72 -9.41 -16.22
CA ASP A 181 -10.14 -9.93 -17.52
C ASP A 181 -10.16 -8.84 -18.61
N ARG A 182 -10.62 -7.63 -18.27
CA ARG A 182 -10.78 -6.53 -19.22
C ARG A 182 -9.49 -5.75 -19.49
N VAL A 183 -8.55 -5.74 -18.55
CA VAL A 183 -7.41 -4.82 -18.59
C VAL A 183 -6.07 -5.52 -18.83
N SER A 184 -5.92 -6.76 -18.36
CA SER A 184 -4.62 -7.44 -18.36
C SER A 184 -4.21 -8.07 -19.69
N TYR A 185 -5.00 -7.92 -20.74
CA TYR A 185 -4.72 -8.53 -22.04
C TYR A 185 -4.79 -7.51 -23.19
N GLY A 186 -4.20 -7.85 -24.33
CA GLY A 186 -4.23 -7.00 -25.51
C GLY A 186 -3.30 -5.80 -25.43
N SER A 187 -3.82 -4.58 -25.69
CA SER A 187 -3.05 -3.33 -25.70
C SER A 187 -2.98 -2.63 -24.37
N SER A 188 -3.79 -3.07 -23.39
CA SER A 188 -3.83 -2.51 -22.03
C SER A 188 -3.02 -3.37 -21.06
N GLY A 189 -2.68 -2.80 -19.91
CA GLY A 189 -2.03 -3.50 -18.80
C GLY A 189 -2.56 -3.02 -17.44
N LEU A 190 -2.39 -3.86 -16.43
CA LEU A 190 -2.78 -3.60 -15.05
C LEU A 190 -1.57 -3.69 -14.13
N LEU A 191 -1.23 -2.59 -13.48
CA LEU A 191 -0.26 -2.51 -12.38
C LEU A 191 -1.04 -2.34 -11.09
N ILE A 192 -1.04 -3.37 -10.26
CA ILE A 192 -1.76 -3.40 -9.00
C ILE A 192 -0.77 -3.54 -7.82
N ASP A 193 -0.81 -2.56 -6.92
CA ASP A 193 -0.03 -2.58 -5.67
C ASP A 193 -0.84 -3.24 -4.57
N GLU A 194 -0.49 -4.48 -4.26
CA GLU A 194 -1.15 -5.33 -3.26
C GLU A 194 -0.41 -5.34 -1.91
N ALA A 195 0.22 -4.21 -1.55
CA ALA A 195 0.89 -4.12 -0.26
C ALA A 195 -0.04 -4.41 0.94
N TYR A 196 -1.35 -4.26 0.77
CA TYR A 196 -2.38 -4.49 1.79
C TYR A 196 -3.23 -5.74 1.55
N GLU A 197 -2.78 -6.68 0.74
CA GLU A 197 -3.45 -7.93 0.37
C GLU A 197 -4.13 -8.64 1.56
N LEU A 198 -3.40 -8.79 2.68
CA LEU A 198 -3.89 -9.47 3.90
C LEU A 198 -4.83 -8.62 4.78
N PHE A 199 -5.10 -7.36 4.43
CA PHE A 199 -5.90 -6.45 5.26
C PHE A 199 -7.34 -6.29 4.75
N HIS A 200 -7.82 -7.26 4.02
CA HIS A 200 -9.22 -7.46 3.63
C HIS A 200 -9.64 -8.88 4.06
N ASP A 201 -10.89 -9.09 4.39
CA ASP A 201 -11.41 -10.39 4.80
C ASP A 201 -12.50 -10.86 3.82
N PRO A 202 -12.24 -11.96 3.06
CA PRO A 202 -10.99 -12.71 2.97
C PRO A 202 -9.88 -11.93 2.23
N PRO A 203 -8.58 -12.26 2.46
CA PRO A 203 -7.48 -11.71 1.67
C PRO A 203 -7.69 -11.87 0.17
N THR A 204 -7.28 -10.86 -0.63
CA THR A 204 -7.59 -10.82 -2.06
C THR A 204 -6.37 -10.44 -2.90
N SER A 205 -6.21 -11.07 -4.07
CA SER A 205 -5.16 -10.77 -5.03
C SER A 205 -5.68 -10.91 -6.47
N ALA A 206 -5.20 -10.04 -7.35
CA ALA A 206 -5.46 -10.13 -8.80
C ALA A 206 -4.95 -11.45 -9.40
N LEU A 207 -3.94 -12.07 -8.77
CA LEU A 207 -3.41 -13.37 -9.20
C LEU A 207 -4.42 -14.52 -9.05
N ALA A 208 -5.47 -14.37 -8.23
CA ALA A 208 -6.57 -15.34 -8.15
C ALA A 208 -7.42 -15.39 -9.44
N HIS A 209 -7.31 -14.39 -10.29
CA HIS A 209 -8.18 -14.20 -11.45
C HIS A 209 -7.45 -14.25 -12.79
N ILE A 210 -6.13 -14.51 -12.78
CA ILE A 210 -5.34 -14.63 -14.00
C ILE A 210 -5.28 -16.07 -14.47
N ASN A 211 -5.61 -16.33 -15.75
CA ASN A 211 -5.56 -17.69 -16.31
C ASN A 211 -4.18 -18.03 -16.88
N ASP A 212 -3.48 -17.04 -17.41
CA ASP A 212 -2.16 -17.18 -18.04
C ASP A 212 -1.36 -15.88 -17.78
N ILE A 213 -0.52 -15.90 -16.78
CA ILE A 213 0.33 -14.76 -16.43
C ILE A 213 1.32 -14.43 -17.55
N ASP A 214 1.86 -15.45 -18.24
CA ASP A 214 2.87 -15.26 -19.28
C ASP A 214 2.30 -14.67 -20.57
N GLY A 215 0.99 -14.83 -20.81
CA GLY A 215 0.26 -14.19 -21.90
C GLY A 215 -0.40 -12.86 -21.53
N SER A 216 -0.14 -12.32 -20.33
CA SER A 216 -0.81 -11.13 -19.82
C SER A 216 0.11 -9.93 -19.66
N ASN A 217 -0.50 -8.75 -19.44
CA ASN A 217 0.14 -7.51 -19.04
C ASN A 217 -0.24 -7.16 -17.58
N LEU A 218 -0.37 -8.17 -16.73
CA LEU A 218 -0.60 -8.00 -15.28
C LEU A 218 0.73 -7.89 -14.55
N PHE A 219 0.82 -6.87 -13.69
CA PHE A 219 1.94 -6.64 -12.78
C PHE A 219 1.40 -6.51 -11.36
N VAL A 220 1.72 -7.46 -10.50
CA VAL A 220 1.34 -7.44 -9.08
C VAL A 220 2.55 -7.07 -8.25
N CYS A 221 2.45 -6.00 -7.45
CA CYS A 221 3.49 -5.58 -6.52
C CYS A 221 3.11 -5.96 -5.10
N GLY A 222 3.86 -6.88 -4.51
CA GLY A 222 3.73 -7.29 -3.12
C GLY A 222 4.91 -6.86 -2.26
N ALA A 223 4.76 -6.95 -0.93
CA ALA A 223 5.85 -6.64 -0.02
C ALA A 223 5.68 -7.27 1.37
N ALA A 224 6.79 -7.68 1.97
CA ALA A 224 6.83 -8.09 3.36
C ALA A 224 6.52 -6.95 4.35
N THR A 225 6.43 -5.72 3.85
CA THR A 225 6.29 -4.48 4.63
C THR A 225 5.02 -4.46 5.48
N LYS A 226 3.91 -4.95 4.96
CA LYS A 226 2.58 -4.83 5.60
C LYS A 226 2.09 -6.18 6.09
N GLY A 227 1.65 -7.06 5.18
CA GLY A 227 1.07 -8.35 5.53
C GLY A 227 2.01 -9.30 6.27
N LEU A 228 3.32 -9.21 6.06
CA LEU A 228 4.31 -9.98 6.84
C LEU A 228 4.91 -9.17 8.00
N GLN A 229 4.33 -8.03 8.37
CA GLN A 229 4.68 -7.19 9.53
C GLN A 229 6.17 -6.79 9.64
N ALA A 230 6.91 -6.77 8.53
CA ALA A 230 8.36 -6.58 8.52
C ALA A 230 8.82 -5.39 7.66
N PRO A 231 8.41 -4.14 7.96
CA PRO A 231 8.77 -2.97 7.17
C PRO A 231 10.28 -2.71 7.16
N GLY A 232 10.99 -3.04 8.24
CA GLY A 232 12.42 -2.78 8.42
C GLY A 232 13.35 -3.64 7.57
N ILE A 233 12.92 -4.84 7.15
CA ILE A 233 13.79 -5.74 6.34
C ILE A 233 13.93 -5.30 4.89
N ARG A 234 13.08 -4.38 4.41
CA ARG A 234 13.12 -3.84 3.04
C ARG A 234 13.05 -4.93 1.96
N ILE A 235 12.03 -5.77 2.00
CA ILE A 235 11.73 -6.76 0.96
C ILE A 235 10.36 -6.48 0.34
N GLY A 236 10.33 -6.48 -0.99
CA GLY A 236 9.14 -6.49 -1.83
C GLY A 236 9.41 -7.27 -3.10
N TRP A 237 8.41 -7.45 -3.92
CA TRP A 237 8.50 -8.20 -5.15
C TRP A 237 7.53 -7.69 -6.21
N VAL A 238 7.82 -8.06 -7.45
CA VAL A 238 6.90 -7.95 -8.58
C VAL A 238 6.65 -9.35 -9.10
N VAL A 239 5.39 -9.66 -9.34
CA VAL A 239 4.95 -10.86 -10.08
C VAL A 239 4.41 -10.40 -11.43
N ALA A 240 4.92 -10.99 -12.52
CA ALA A 240 4.51 -10.69 -13.88
C ALA A 240 4.92 -11.81 -14.84
N ALA A 241 4.59 -11.66 -16.13
CA ALA A 241 5.07 -12.55 -17.16
C ALA A 241 6.61 -12.65 -17.19
N LYS A 242 7.15 -13.83 -17.46
CA LYS A 242 8.60 -14.12 -17.41
C LYS A 242 9.43 -13.15 -18.23
N HIS A 243 8.97 -12.78 -19.41
CA HIS A 243 9.68 -11.84 -20.27
C HIS A 243 9.78 -10.43 -19.66
N TYR A 244 8.79 -9.98 -18.88
CA TYR A 244 8.87 -8.72 -18.14
C TYR A 244 9.84 -8.83 -16.96
N ILE A 245 9.81 -9.94 -16.22
CA ILE A 245 10.75 -10.20 -15.13
C ILE A 245 12.20 -10.22 -15.63
N GLU A 246 12.43 -10.80 -16.82
CA GLU A 246 13.74 -10.78 -17.46
C GLU A 246 14.23 -9.36 -17.75
N ILE A 247 13.35 -8.49 -18.29
CA ILE A 247 13.64 -7.07 -18.53
C ILE A 247 13.92 -6.34 -17.21
N LEU A 248 13.09 -6.53 -16.19
CA LEU A 248 13.24 -5.90 -14.89
C LEU A 248 14.55 -6.26 -14.20
N GLY A 249 15.11 -7.44 -14.48
CA GLY A 249 16.44 -7.86 -13.99
C GLY A 249 17.55 -6.86 -14.32
N ASN A 250 17.42 -6.10 -15.41
CA ASN A 250 18.38 -5.05 -15.77
C ASN A 250 18.42 -3.92 -14.73
N PHE A 251 17.34 -3.70 -13.96
CA PHE A 251 17.34 -2.71 -12.88
C PHE A 251 18.39 -3.02 -11.81
N SER A 252 18.69 -4.30 -11.57
CA SER A 252 19.77 -4.67 -10.65
C SER A 252 21.14 -4.20 -11.11
N SER A 253 21.36 -4.05 -12.43
CA SER A 253 22.67 -3.65 -12.98
C SER A 253 23.03 -2.20 -12.65
N PHE A 254 22.04 -1.28 -12.59
CA PHE A 254 22.31 0.15 -12.41
C PHE A 254 21.55 0.79 -11.24
N GLY A 255 20.41 0.22 -10.86
CA GLY A 255 19.50 0.85 -9.88
C GLY A 255 19.57 0.24 -8.47
N MET A 256 19.88 -1.06 -8.34
CA MET A 256 19.74 -1.74 -7.04
C MET A 256 20.98 -2.56 -6.63
N GLY A 257 21.72 -3.17 -7.56
CA GLY A 257 22.84 -4.07 -7.26
C GLY A 257 22.46 -5.41 -6.63
N GLY A 258 21.17 -5.73 -6.61
CA GLY A 258 20.57 -6.87 -5.90
C GLY A 258 20.09 -6.52 -4.49
N VAL A 259 19.41 -7.43 -3.84
CA VAL A 259 18.79 -7.24 -2.53
C VAL A 259 19.61 -7.91 -1.43
N SER A 260 19.71 -7.27 -0.27
CA SER A 260 20.44 -7.74 0.91
C SER A 260 20.18 -9.22 1.23
N ARG A 261 21.22 -10.03 1.33
CA ARG A 261 21.10 -11.48 1.66
C ARG A 261 20.41 -11.71 3.02
N PRO A 262 20.81 -11.02 4.12
CA PRO A 262 20.11 -11.15 5.39
C PRO A 262 18.61 -10.88 5.30
N SER A 263 18.23 -9.84 4.56
CA SER A 263 16.82 -9.48 4.37
C SER A 263 16.05 -10.55 3.61
N GLN A 264 16.67 -11.15 2.59
CA GLN A 264 16.05 -12.24 1.84
C GLN A 264 15.88 -13.50 2.68
N LEU A 265 16.86 -13.85 3.52
CA LEU A 265 16.75 -14.96 4.46
C LEU A 265 15.63 -14.74 5.49
N TYR A 266 15.53 -13.51 6.02
CA TYR A 266 14.46 -13.18 6.95
C TYR A 266 13.07 -13.28 6.28
N ALA A 267 12.94 -12.79 5.05
CA ALA A 267 11.69 -12.91 4.29
C ALA A 267 11.34 -14.37 4.00
N LEU A 268 12.33 -15.23 3.75
CA LEU A 268 12.12 -16.66 3.56
C LEU A 268 11.55 -17.34 4.81
N GLU A 269 12.02 -16.94 6.01
CA GLU A 269 11.43 -17.39 7.27
C GLU A 269 9.99 -16.90 7.45
N LEU A 270 9.69 -15.67 7.06
CA LEU A 270 8.33 -15.13 7.13
C LEU A 270 7.34 -15.84 6.19
N LEU A 271 7.83 -16.37 5.07
CA LEU A 271 7.03 -17.07 4.05
C LEU A 271 6.90 -18.58 4.31
N GLN A 272 7.38 -19.08 5.47
CA GLN A 272 7.10 -20.46 5.88
C GLN A 272 5.59 -20.68 5.97
N ARG A 273 5.12 -21.82 5.47
CA ARG A 273 3.70 -22.12 5.31
C ARG A 273 2.89 -22.00 6.61
N ASP A 274 3.38 -22.57 7.69
CA ASP A 274 2.73 -22.52 9.00
C ASP A 274 2.59 -21.10 9.54
N ARG A 275 3.52 -20.21 9.17
CA ARG A 275 3.48 -18.79 9.54
C ARG A 275 2.49 -18.00 8.68
N THR A 276 2.50 -18.22 7.37
CA THR A 276 1.57 -17.54 6.48
C THR A 276 0.12 -17.97 6.71
N ASP A 277 -0.13 -19.23 7.06
CA ASP A 277 -1.46 -19.70 7.46
C ASP A 277 -1.99 -18.93 8.69
N LEU A 278 -1.15 -18.73 9.71
CA LEU A 278 -1.52 -17.92 10.87
C LEU A 278 -1.71 -16.44 10.51
N ALA A 279 -0.88 -15.88 9.64
CA ALA A 279 -0.99 -14.46 9.21
C ALA A 279 -2.28 -14.21 8.43
N HIS A 280 -2.68 -15.13 7.55
CA HIS A 280 -3.92 -15.05 6.77
C HIS A 280 -5.19 -15.04 7.64
N SER A 281 -5.13 -15.58 8.83
CA SER A 281 -6.24 -15.52 9.80
C SER A 281 -6.13 -14.30 10.72
N ALA A 282 -4.98 -14.12 11.36
CA ALA A 282 -4.81 -13.15 12.44
C ALA A 282 -4.81 -11.68 11.95
N ILE A 283 -4.28 -11.41 10.76
CA ILE A 283 -4.18 -10.03 10.26
C ILE A 283 -5.56 -9.46 9.90
N PRO A 284 -6.39 -10.13 9.09
CA PRO A 284 -7.74 -9.65 8.82
C PRO A 284 -8.57 -9.48 10.09
N GLU A 285 -8.56 -10.48 11.00
CA GLU A 285 -9.31 -10.46 12.24
C GLU A 285 -8.92 -9.28 13.14
N PHE A 286 -7.61 -9.12 13.39
CA PHE A 286 -7.12 -8.04 14.24
C PHE A 286 -7.45 -6.65 13.68
N TYR A 287 -7.13 -6.42 12.40
CA TYR A 287 -7.31 -5.09 11.82
C TYR A 287 -8.77 -4.75 11.50
N SER A 288 -9.63 -5.73 11.25
CA SER A 288 -11.09 -5.49 11.19
C SER A 288 -11.65 -5.05 12.54
N SER A 289 -11.25 -5.72 13.62
CA SER A 289 -11.65 -5.32 14.98
C SER A 289 -11.19 -3.88 15.34
N GLN A 290 -9.97 -3.51 14.96
CA GLN A 290 -9.48 -2.14 15.17
C GLN A 290 -10.25 -1.14 14.30
N ARG A 291 -10.55 -1.47 13.05
CA ARG A 291 -11.37 -0.63 12.14
C ARG A 291 -12.73 -0.34 12.75
N ASP A 292 -13.45 -1.37 13.17
CA ASP A 292 -14.78 -1.23 13.74
C ASP A 292 -14.76 -0.34 14.98
N ARG A 293 -13.83 -0.59 15.90
CA ARG A 293 -13.71 0.16 17.15
C ARG A 293 -13.43 1.66 16.93
N TYR A 294 -12.49 2.02 16.05
CA TYR A 294 -12.23 3.42 15.73
C TYR A 294 -13.36 4.03 14.91
N GLY A 295 -13.98 3.25 14.02
CA GLY A 295 -15.10 3.68 13.19
C GLY A 295 -16.31 4.10 14.01
N GLU A 296 -16.72 3.29 15.00
CA GLU A 296 -17.80 3.60 15.94
C GLU A 296 -17.50 4.91 16.70
N ALA A 297 -16.31 5.04 17.24
CA ALA A 297 -15.93 6.24 17.99
C ALA A 297 -15.90 7.50 17.09
N PHE A 298 -15.49 7.38 15.83
CA PHE A 298 -15.49 8.51 14.89
C PHE A 298 -16.91 8.96 14.54
N ALA A 299 -17.83 8.01 14.33
CA ALA A 299 -19.23 8.32 14.10
C ALA A 299 -19.85 9.08 15.28
N ASP A 300 -19.56 8.67 16.51
CA ASP A 300 -20.01 9.36 17.74
C ASP A 300 -19.47 10.78 17.85
N MET A 301 -18.29 11.06 17.30
CA MET A 301 -17.69 12.40 17.24
C MET A 301 -18.16 13.25 16.05
N GLY A 302 -19.03 12.72 15.19
CA GLY A 302 -19.49 13.40 13.98
C GLY A 302 -18.44 13.49 12.88
N ILE A 303 -17.42 12.64 12.90
CA ILE A 303 -16.49 12.44 11.80
C ILE A 303 -17.17 11.52 10.78
N GLU A 304 -17.24 11.95 9.55
CA GLU A 304 -17.87 11.20 8.47
C GLU A 304 -16.88 10.18 7.88
N LEU A 305 -17.29 8.91 7.82
CA LEU A 305 -16.47 7.82 7.31
C LEU A 305 -16.76 7.56 5.83
N HIS A 306 -15.71 7.59 5.02
CA HIS A 306 -15.72 7.22 3.61
C HIS A 306 -14.74 6.06 3.34
N SER A 307 -14.54 5.23 4.35
CA SER A 307 -13.57 4.14 4.33
C SER A 307 -14.16 2.88 3.69
N GLY A 308 -13.33 2.16 2.93
CA GLY A 308 -13.58 0.77 2.59
C GLY A 308 -13.22 -0.19 3.75
N ASP A 309 -13.26 -1.46 3.44
CA ASP A 309 -13.04 -2.58 4.36
C ASP A 309 -11.61 -3.14 4.32
N GLY A 310 -10.74 -2.60 3.47
CA GLY A 310 -9.35 -3.00 3.36
C GLY A 310 -8.35 -2.06 4.02
N GLY A 311 -7.10 -2.51 4.13
CA GLY A 311 -6.02 -1.75 4.75
C GLY A 311 -6.19 -1.59 6.25
N PHE A 312 -5.42 -0.71 6.83
CA PHE A 312 -5.51 -0.29 8.24
C PHE A 312 -5.69 1.23 8.37
N TYR A 313 -6.60 1.76 7.54
CA TYR A 313 -6.89 3.20 7.47
C TYR A 313 -8.38 3.46 7.60
N HIS A 314 -8.70 4.61 8.20
CA HIS A 314 -9.94 5.29 7.95
C HIS A 314 -9.70 6.48 7.03
N TRP A 315 -10.53 6.61 6.00
CA TRP A 315 -10.66 7.78 5.17
C TRP A 315 -11.85 8.58 5.66
N CYS A 316 -11.57 9.75 6.23
CA CYS A 316 -12.51 10.50 7.03
C CYS A 316 -12.70 11.89 6.48
N ARG A 317 -13.91 12.45 6.66
CA ARG A 317 -14.21 13.87 6.47
C ARG A 317 -14.50 14.54 7.79
N LEU A 318 -13.86 15.68 8.03
CA LEU A 318 -14.04 16.50 9.22
C LEU A 318 -15.39 17.22 9.20
N PRO A 319 -16.02 17.43 10.38
CA PRO A 319 -17.29 18.13 10.49
C PRO A 319 -17.14 19.65 10.22
N GLY A 320 -18.21 20.27 9.74
CA GLY A 320 -18.26 21.72 9.46
C GLY A 320 -17.29 22.12 8.36
N ASP A 321 -16.60 23.25 8.56
CA ASP A 321 -15.61 23.78 7.62
C ASP A 321 -14.15 23.51 8.00
N LEU A 322 -13.91 22.69 9.04
CA LEU A 322 -12.58 22.37 9.54
C LEU A 322 -11.77 21.64 8.46
N THR A 323 -10.61 22.17 8.13
CA THR A 323 -9.68 21.53 7.20
C THR A 323 -8.73 20.57 7.90
N ALA A 324 -8.23 19.56 7.17
CA ALA A 324 -7.22 18.63 7.70
C ALA A 324 -5.90 19.32 8.08
N ALA A 325 -5.58 20.46 7.46
CA ALA A 325 -4.42 21.27 7.82
C ALA A 325 -4.60 21.91 9.21
N GLU A 326 -5.71 22.60 9.44
CA GLU A 326 -6.07 23.19 10.74
C GLU A 326 -6.22 22.11 11.83
N PHE A 327 -6.75 20.95 11.46
CA PHE A 327 -6.86 19.82 12.38
C PHE A 327 -5.47 19.31 12.82
N ASN A 328 -4.50 19.19 11.91
CA ASN A 328 -3.12 18.87 12.26
C ASN A 328 -2.47 19.91 13.17
N GLU A 329 -2.69 21.21 12.92
CA GLU A 329 -2.17 22.29 13.78
C GLU A 329 -2.69 22.14 15.23
N ARG A 330 -3.94 21.70 15.39
CA ARG A 330 -4.51 21.42 16.72
C ARG A 330 -4.01 20.13 17.34
N LEU A 331 -3.68 19.11 16.53
CA LEU A 331 -3.18 17.81 16.98
C LEU A 331 -1.71 17.83 17.39
N PHE A 332 -0.87 18.62 16.71
CA PHE A 332 0.58 18.63 16.94
C PHE A 332 0.98 18.87 18.39
N PRO A 333 0.38 19.83 19.15
CA PRO A 333 0.69 20.01 20.58
C PRO A 333 0.38 18.81 21.46
N HIS A 334 -0.45 17.87 20.95
CA HIS A 334 -0.83 16.64 21.65
C HIS A 334 -0.01 15.41 21.20
N GLY A 335 1.04 15.62 20.42
CA GLY A 335 1.88 14.52 19.93
C GLY A 335 1.23 13.67 18.85
N ALA A 336 0.18 14.16 18.20
CA ALA A 336 -0.58 13.44 17.19
C ALA A 336 -0.54 14.15 15.84
N ALA A 337 -0.66 13.38 14.75
CA ALA A 337 -0.82 13.91 13.39
C ALA A 337 -1.53 12.90 12.49
N ILE A 338 -2.36 13.42 11.57
CA ILE A 338 -3.01 12.65 10.50
C ILE A 338 -2.36 12.93 9.15
N LEU A 339 -2.63 12.10 8.13
CA LEU A 339 -2.28 12.42 6.75
C LEU A 339 -3.42 13.21 6.11
N LYS A 340 -3.11 14.42 5.63
CA LYS A 340 -4.10 15.30 5.00
C LYS A 340 -4.60 14.72 3.68
N GLY A 341 -5.87 14.89 3.38
CA GLY A 341 -6.45 14.46 2.12
C GLY A 341 -5.81 15.15 0.91
N THR A 342 -5.41 16.40 1.06
CA THR A 342 -4.68 17.16 0.01
C THR A 342 -3.35 16.50 -0.38
N ASP A 343 -2.74 15.70 0.48
CA ASP A 343 -1.53 14.95 0.17
C ASP A 343 -1.83 13.70 -0.69
N CYS A 344 -3.07 13.22 -0.69
CA CYS A 344 -3.56 12.10 -1.51
C CYS A 344 -4.26 12.56 -2.80
N ASP A 345 -4.41 13.87 -3.01
CA ASP A 345 -4.92 14.46 -4.25
C ASP A 345 -3.87 14.40 -5.35
N MET A 346 -4.07 13.53 -6.33
CA MET A 346 -3.17 13.35 -7.47
C MET A 346 -3.17 14.56 -8.42
N ALA A 347 -4.20 15.42 -8.35
CA ALA A 347 -4.22 16.69 -9.09
C ALA A 347 -3.40 17.80 -8.42
N ARG A 348 -3.00 17.61 -7.15
CA ARG A 348 -2.19 18.56 -6.37
C ARG A 348 -2.75 19.99 -6.34
N LEU A 349 -4.06 20.11 -6.16
CA LEU A 349 -4.75 21.41 -6.14
C LEU A 349 -4.50 22.24 -4.87
N GLY A 350 -3.80 21.69 -3.87
CA GLY A 350 -3.51 22.36 -2.60
C GLY A 350 -4.79 22.79 -1.87
N ASP A 351 -4.89 24.04 -1.46
CA ASP A 351 -6.06 24.57 -0.74
C ASP A 351 -7.36 24.56 -1.57
N ARG A 352 -7.26 24.40 -2.90
CA ARG A 352 -8.42 24.25 -3.79
C ARG A 352 -8.86 22.80 -3.96
N SER A 353 -8.17 21.86 -3.35
CA SER A 353 -8.52 20.44 -3.42
C SER A 353 -9.90 20.20 -2.80
N PRO A 354 -10.75 19.38 -3.43
CA PRO A 354 -12.00 18.92 -2.82
C PRO A 354 -11.72 18.08 -1.56
N LEU A 355 -10.51 17.54 -1.42
CA LEU A 355 -10.09 16.70 -0.29
C LEU A 355 -9.54 17.49 0.90
N ARG A 356 -9.69 18.83 0.95
CA ARG A 356 -9.14 19.66 2.02
C ARG A 356 -9.68 19.33 3.43
N GLN A 357 -10.91 18.83 3.51
CA GLN A 357 -11.55 18.38 4.76
C GLN A 357 -11.31 16.90 5.04
N PHE A 358 -10.78 16.16 4.07
CA PHE A 358 -10.49 14.73 4.22
C PHE A 358 -9.15 14.50 4.89
N PHE A 359 -9.07 13.39 5.61
CA PHE A 359 -7.82 12.90 6.18
C PHE A 359 -7.81 11.38 6.25
N ARG A 360 -6.61 10.83 6.21
CA ARG A 360 -6.39 9.42 6.50
C ARG A 360 -5.94 9.27 7.95
N PHE A 361 -6.70 8.52 8.72
CA PHE A 361 -6.30 8.05 10.04
C PHE A 361 -5.74 6.63 9.93
N SER A 362 -4.53 6.40 10.41
CA SER A 362 -3.89 5.10 10.43
C SER A 362 -4.00 4.46 11.81
N PHE A 363 -4.65 3.32 11.89
CA PHE A 363 -4.64 2.46 13.08
C PHE A 363 -3.63 1.31 12.96
N GLY A 364 -2.86 1.26 11.87
CA GLY A 364 -1.84 0.25 11.61
C GLY A 364 -0.83 0.05 12.74
N PRO A 365 -0.19 1.11 13.26
CA PRO A 365 0.79 1.01 14.33
C PRO A 365 0.20 0.99 15.75
N LEU A 366 -1.14 1.10 15.90
CA LEU A 366 -1.76 1.34 17.19
C LEU A 366 -2.01 0.04 17.95
N LEU A 367 -1.59 0.03 19.22
CA LEU A 367 -1.93 -1.03 20.15
C LEU A 367 -3.39 -0.86 20.63
N PRO A 368 -4.13 -1.93 20.91
CA PRO A 368 -5.48 -1.84 21.45
C PRO A 368 -5.60 -0.99 22.72
N ASP A 369 -4.55 -0.95 23.53
CA ASP A 369 -4.51 -0.19 24.79
C ASP A 369 -4.36 1.33 24.58
N SER A 370 -3.95 1.81 23.40
CA SER A 370 -3.86 3.23 23.11
C SER A 370 -5.20 3.89 22.81
N PHE A 371 -6.24 3.12 22.55
CA PHE A 371 -7.53 3.59 22.05
C PHE A 371 -8.16 4.72 22.89
N GLU A 372 -8.27 4.55 24.22
CA GLU A 372 -8.87 5.56 25.09
C GLU A 372 -8.09 6.90 25.07
N SER A 373 -6.76 6.81 24.99
CA SER A 373 -5.90 7.98 24.85
C SER A 373 -6.09 8.67 23.50
N ASP A 374 -6.16 7.88 22.44
CA ASP A 374 -6.35 8.39 21.07
C ASP A 374 -7.69 9.11 20.93
N ILE A 375 -8.77 8.48 21.41
CA ILE A 375 -10.12 9.07 21.38
C ILE A 375 -10.21 10.32 22.26
N GLY A 376 -9.59 10.31 23.44
CA GLY A 376 -9.55 11.48 24.32
C GLY A 376 -8.86 12.70 23.69
N ILE A 377 -7.79 12.49 22.91
CA ILE A 377 -7.12 13.56 22.16
C ILE A 377 -8.02 14.08 21.04
N LEU A 378 -8.62 13.18 20.25
CA LEU A 378 -9.50 13.55 19.15
C LEU A 378 -10.70 14.37 19.61
N GLN A 379 -11.41 13.93 20.66
CA GLN A 379 -12.52 14.66 21.26
C GLN A 379 -12.11 16.06 21.72
N LYS A 380 -11.01 16.15 22.48
CA LYS A 380 -10.50 17.42 22.99
C LYS A 380 -10.20 18.42 21.86
N VAL A 381 -9.62 17.95 20.74
CA VAL A 381 -9.24 18.80 19.62
C VAL A 381 -10.44 19.22 18.78
N LEU A 382 -11.47 18.36 18.65
CA LEU A 382 -12.71 18.67 17.94
C LEU A 382 -13.63 19.63 18.74
N ASP A 383 -13.68 19.50 20.06
CA ASP A 383 -14.52 20.35 20.94
C ASP A 383 -14.00 21.79 21.07
N HIS A 384 -12.71 22.01 20.83
CA HIS A 384 -12.11 23.34 20.80
C HIS A 384 -12.52 24.09 19.53
N ARG A 385 -13.79 24.56 19.49
CA ARG A 385 -14.19 25.62 18.55
C ARG A 385 -13.53 26.92 19.01
N PRO A 386 -12.91 27.68 18.10
CA PRO A 386 -12.32 28.98 18.42
C PRO A 386 -13.36 29.98 18.93
#